data_8109a8cfe6b7b540904c431fff55f9ef
#
_entry.id   8109a8cfe6b7b540904c431fff55f9ef
#
_cell.length_a   1.000
_cell.length_b   1.000
_cell.length_c   1.000
_cell.angle_alpha   90.00
_cell.angle_beta   90.00
_cell.angle_gamma   90.00
#
_symmetry.space_group_name_H-M   'P 1'
#
loop_
_entity.id
_entity.type
_entity.pdbx_description
1 polymer ?
#
loop_
_entity_poly.entity_id
_entity_poly.type
_entity_poly.pdbx_seq_one_letter_code
_entity_poly.pdbx_strand_id
1 'polypeptide(L)'
;MKEYNVLQYGAVGDGATNDAFAIQHAIDDCAKNGGGRVVLQSGYVFYSDSIRLRSNVDLHIQKGARLKATGNIDGYIRPNKLINDPKTALIGNPVTGKPSFVFLYGYEADGCTISGEGTIDANGHAFVQRKDQYYVTGDFYPRPTVIYVEKSNHITFKDITIVDAPFWTLHPAGCDDVLIDRIRILNDLDVANSDGIDPDHCSNVRILGCHVECADDCICLKASKGNAEYGPCENIIIDGCTLVSTSAAIKIGTEGVGDFRNVLVQNCVISRSNRGLSIQIRDGGSVENVSYSNIIIETRRFCPDWWGTAEPITITTFDRDQNTRCGKVKNIRFFNITAKGENGVLLHGTAENPIEDVRFENCRITLTKTSKWPCGLYDLRPCLDYGVEKYQNAAFFLRHAKDITIEKTKTDWGNLCPDYSCAVDAAYVDNLELIRLTGHAADPAEDDLKLRHVRLVK
;
A
#
# COMPACT_ATOMS: atom_id res chain seq x y z
N MET A 1 -10.22 3.72 32.84
CA MET A 1 -11.17 3.66 31.71
C MET A 1 -12.26 2.67 32.11
N LYS A 2 -13.53 2.99 31.93
CA LYS A 2 -14.64 2.06 32.21
C LYS A 2 -14.66 0.95 31.16
N GLU A 3 -14.90 -0.29 31.58
CA GLU A 3 -14.94 -1.46 30.69
C GLU A 3 -16.36 -1.99 30.55
N TYR A 4 -16.68 -2.44 29.32
CA TYR A 4 -17.95 -3.02 28.91
C TYR A 4 -17.66 -4.38 28.25
N ASN A 5 -17.84 -5.47 29.00
CA ASN A 5 -17.57 -6.81 28.47
C ASN A 5 -18.76 -7.29 27.65
N VAL A 6 -18.55 -7.64 26.38
CA VAL A 6 -19.62 -8.03 25.44
C VAL A 6 -20.42 -9.26 25.91
N LEU A 7 -19.83 -10.14 26.73
CA LEU A 7 -20.53 -11.27 27.31
C LEU A 7 -21.67 -10.83 28.26
N GLN A 8 -21.52 -9.66 28.92
CA GLN A 8 -22.56 -9.09 29.77
C GLN A 8 -23.74 -8.48 28.98
N TYR A 9 -23.53 -8.30 27.67
CA TYR A 9 -24.54 -7.82 26.71
C TYR A 9 -25.16 -8.96 25.90
N GLY A 10 -24.82 -10.23 26.24
CA GLY A 10 -25.43 -11.42 25.65
C GLY A 10 -24.64 -12.02 24.48
N ALA A 11 -23.39 -11.59 24.28
CA ALA A 11 -22.53 -12.28 23.31
C ALA A 11 -22.23 -13.71 23.78
N VAL A 12 -22.21 -14.66 22.84
CA VAL A 12 -21.96 -16.09 23.12
C VAL A 12 -20.50 -16.44 22.94
N GLY A 13 -19.89 -15.97 21.85
CA GLY A 13 -18.47 -16.18 21.57
C GLY A 13 -18.10 -17.62 21.24
N ASP A 14 -19.02 -18.40 20.67
CA ASP A 14 -18.85 -19.83 20.33
C ASP A 14 -18.32 -20.05 18.90
N GLY A 15 -18.11 -18.97 18.14
CA GLY A 15 -17.63 -18.99 16.75
C GLY A 15 -18.70 -19.34 15.71
N ALA A 16 -19.96 -19.46 16.11
CA ALA A 16 -21.10 -19.83 15.26
C ALA A 16 -22.30 -18.88 15.42
N THR A 17 -22.60 -18.48 16.65
CA THR A 17 -23.66 -17.53 16.94
C THR A 17 -23.26 -16.13 16.51
N ASN A 18 -24.15 -15.41 15.80
CA ASN A 18 -23.89 -14.04 15.39
C ASN A 18 -24.01 -13.09 16.60
N ASP A 19 -22.86 -12.60 17.08
CA ASP A 19 -22.74 -11.73 18.26
C ASP A 19 -22.84 -10.24 17.91
N ALA A 20 -23.07 -9.86 16.65
CA ALA A 20 -23.06 -8.47 16.22
C ALA A 20 -23.94 -7.54 17.03
N PHE A 21 -25.16 -8.00 17.38
CA PHE A 21 -26.10 -7.22 18.19
C PHE A 21 -25.57 -6.94 19.59
N ALA A 22 -25.02 -7.95 20.26
CA ALA A 22 -24.46 -7.82 21.60
C ALA A 22 -23.23 -6.90 21.63
N ILE A 23 -22.33 -7.07 20.64
CA ILE A 23 -21.14 -6.21 20.49
C ILE A 23 -21.55 -4.78 20.20
N GLN A 24 -22.49 -4.55 19.27
CA GLN A 24 -22.97 -3.21 18.94
C GLN A 24 -23.65 -2.54 20.14
N HIS A 25 -24.44 -3.28 20.89
CA HIS A 25 -25.09 -2.75 22.08
C HIS A 25 -24.08 -2.31 23.16
N ALA A 26 -23.00 -3.09 23.36
CA ALA A 26 -21.94 -2.70 24.29
C ALA A 26 -21.20 -1.43 23.80
N ILE A 27 -20.94 -1.31 22.48
CA ILE A 27 -20.31 -0.12 21.87
C ILE A 27 -21.21 1.11 22.02
N ASP A 28 -22.51 0.98 21.72
CA ASP A 28 -23.45 2.10 21.79
C ASP A 28 -23.68 2.56 23.24
N ASP A 29 -23.76 1.63 24.22
CA ASP A 29 -23.83 1.97 25.63
C ASP A 29 -22.55 2.63 26.13
N CYS A 30 -21.39 2.12 25.73
CA CYS A 30 -20.09 2.74 26.04
C CYS A 30 -20.03 4.19 25.55
N ALA A 31 -20.37 4.42 24.28
CA ALA A 31 -20.37 5.75 23.66
C ALA A 31 -21.35 6.70 24.36
N LYS A 32 -22.56 6.25 24.63
CA LYS A 32 -23.61 7.03 25.36
C LYS A 32 -23.16 7.47 26.74
N ASN A 33 -22.30 6.69 27.39
CA ASN A 33 -21.74 7.00 28.72
C ASN A 33 -20.41 7.78 28.66
N GLY A 34 -20.07 8.40 27.53
CA GLY A 34 -18.89 9.24 27.38
C GLY A 34 -17.64 8.51 26.94
N GLY A 35 -17.74 7.27 26.47
CA GLY A 35 -16.64 6.46 25.99
C GLY A 35 -16.07 5.50 27.05
N GLY A 36 -15.10 4.71 26.61
CA GLY A 36 -14.48 3.67 27.43
C GLY A 36 -13.93 2.54 26.59
N ARG A 37 -13.86 1.35 27.19
CA ARG A 37 -13.34 0.15 26.53
C ARG A 37 -14.41 -0.93 26.41
N VAL A 38 -14.70 -1.37 25.20
CA VAL A 38 -15.54 -2.55 24.93
C VAL A 38 -14.64 -3.77 24.78
N VAL A 39 -14.82 -4.78 25.63
CA VAL A 39 -13.89 -5.90 25.73
C VAL A 39 -14.46 -7.16 25.09
N LEU A 40 -13.75 -7.69 24.08
CA LEU A 40 -13.89 -9.05 23.57
C LEU A 40 -12.92 -9.94 24.36
N GLN A 41 -13.45 -10.77 25.24
CA GLN A 41 -12.68 -11.51 26.23
C GLN A 41 -11.90 -12.66 25.63
N SER A 42 -10.70 -12.91 26.17
CA SER A 42 -9.83 -14.04 25.83
C SER A 42 -10.54 -15.39 25.90
N GLY A 43 -10.19 -16.28 24.97
CA GLY A 43 -10.73 -17.65 24.91
C GLY A 43 -12.05 -17.80 24.13
N TYR A 44 -12.59 -16.70 23.59
CA TYR A 44 -13.83 -16.70 22.80
C TYR A 44 -13.56 -16.37 21.33
N VAL A 45 -14.42 -16.89 20.46
CA VAL A 45 -14.50 -16.56 19.05
C VAL A 45 -15.85 -15.88 18.77
N PHE A 46 -15.86 -14.59 18.65
CA PHE A 46 -17.07 -13.80 18.38
C PHE A 46 -17.30 -13.77 16.86
N TYR A 47 -18.35 -14.44 16.40
CA TYR A 47 -18.76 -14.44 15.00
C TYR A 47 -19.74 -13.30 14.77
N SER A 48 -19.48 -12.42 13.80
CA SER A 48 -20.19 -11.14 13.76
C SER A 48 -20.44 -10.67 12.32
N ASP A 49 -21.63 -10.14 12.07
CA ASP A 49 -21.90 -9.21 10.99
C ASP A 49 -21.17 -7.88 11.25
N SER A 50 -21.38 -6.89 10.39
CA SER A 50 -20.72 -5.59 10.53
C SER A 50 -21.02 -4.89 11.85
N ILE A 51 -20.01 -4.16 12.33
CA ILE A 51 -20.05 -3.36 13.55
C ILE A 51 -19.78 -1.89 13.20
N ARG A 52 -20.52 -0.97 13.82
CA ARG A 52 -20.26 0.46 13.78
C ARG A 52 -19.39 0.89 14.96
N LEU A 53 -18.24 1.47 14.64
CA LEU A 53 -17.38 2.14 15.60
C LEU A 53 -18.03 3.48 16.06
N ARG A 54 -17.73 3.90 17.28
CA ARG A 54 -18.24 5.14 17.87
C ARG A 54 -17.13 5.98 18.44
N SER A 55 -17.38 7.27 18.55
CA SER A 55 -16.44 8.22 19.14
C SER A 55 -16.06 7.84 20.57
N ASN A 56 -14.79 7.98 20.90
CA ASN A 56 -14.22 7.72 22.23
C ASN A 56 -14.39 6.28 22.75
N VAL A 57 -14.62 5.31 21.86
CA VAL A 57 -14.73 3.88 22.20
C VAL A 57 -13.48 3.14 21.73
N ASP A 58 -12.87 2.39 22.65
CA ASP A 58 -11.82 1.43 22.39
C ASP A 58 -12.45 0.02 22.24
N LEU A 59 -12.53 -0.50 21.01
CA LEU A 59 -12.87 -1.89 20.74
C LEU A 59 -11.64 -2.75 21.03
N HIS A 60 -11.60 -3.36 22.21
CA HIS A 60 -10.43 -4.09 22.70
C HIS A 60 -10.61 -5.60 22.57
N ILE A 61 -9.81 -6.20 21.69
CA ILE A 61 -9.80 -7.63 21.44
C ILE A 61 -8.64 -8.25 22.21
N GLN A 62 -8.93 -8.93 23.32
CA GLN A 62 -7.89 -9.48 24.18
C GLN A 62 -7.09 -10.58 23.48
N LYS A 63 -5.86 -10.79 23.91
CA LYS A 63 -5.02 -11.90 23.43
C LYS A 63 -5.74 -13.24 23.57
N GLY A 64 -5.80 -13.99 22.46
CA GLY A 64 -6.54 -15.25 22.40
C GLY A 64 -8.04 -15.11 22.16
N ALA A 65 -8.57 -13.88 22.03
CA ALA A 65 -9.89 -13.63 21.47
C ALA A 65 -9.82 -13.47 19.96
N ARG A 66 -10.88 -13.84 19.26
CA ARG A 66 -11.02 -13.66 17.81
C ARG A 66 -12.38 -13.00 17.51
N LEU A 67 -12.36 -11.92 16.75
CA LEU A 67 -13.52 -11.34 16.12
C LEU A 67 -13.55 -11.82 14.66
N LYS A 68 -14.46 -12.73 14.33
CA LYS A 68 -14.56 -13.35 13.00
C LYS A 68 -15.76 -12.81 12.24
N ALA A 69 -15.55 -12.32 11.03
CA ALA A 69 -16.61 -11.83 10.16
C ALA A 69 -17.48 -12.97 9.64
N THR A 70 -18.79 -12.73 9.49
CA THR A 70 -19.70 -13.69 8.84
C THR A 70 -19.42 -13.74 7.33
N GLY A 71 -19.72 -14.87 6.70
CA GLY A 71 -19.71 -15.01 5.24
C GLY A 71 -21.00 -14.50 4.57
N ASN A 72 -21.92 -13.90 5.34
CA ASN A 72 -23.20 -13.41 4.82
C ASN A 72 -23.14 -11.91 4.54
N ILE A 73 -23.06 -11.53 3.28
CA ILE A 73 -22.94 -10.14 2.86
C ILE A 73 -24.13 -9.27 3.23
N ASP A 74 -25.32 -9.85 3.44
CA ASP A 74 -26.53 -9.11 3.80
C ASP A 74 -26.43 -8.47 5.19
N GLY A 75 -25.54 -9.02 6.04
CA GLY A 75 -25.22 -8.46 7.37
C GLY A 75 -24.19 -7.32 7.33
N TYR A 76 -23.70 -6.93 6.15
CA TYR A 76 -22.64 -5.92 6.05
C TYR A 76 -23.17 -4.52 5.84
N ILE A 77 -22.49 -3.56 6.50
CA ILE A 77 -22.77 -2.13 6.35
C ILE A 77 -22.38 -1.68 4.95
N ARG A 78 -23.27 -0.91 4.32
CA ARG A 78 -23.07 -0.26 3.02
C ARG A 78 -22.93 1.25 3.23
N PRO A 79 -21.70 1.80 3.33
CA PRO A 79 -21.48 3.23 3.55
C PRO A 79 -22.04 4.08 2.42
N ASN A 80 -21.93 3.59 1.20
CA ASN A 80 -22.32 4.30 0.00
C ASN A 80 -23.62 3.75 -0.59
N LYS A 81 -24.77 4.30 -0.15
CA LYS A 81 -26.09 3.92 -0.69
C LYS A 81 -26.36 4.43 -2.11
N LEU A 82 -25.48 5.31 -2.65
CA LEU A 82 -25.67 5.96 -3.95
C LEU A 82 -25.15 5.13 -5.13
N ILE A 83 -24.43 4.04 -4.89
CA ILE A 83 -24.03 3.13 -5.96
C ILE A 83 -25.23 2.22 -6.29
N ASN A 84 -26.09 2.72 -7.20
CA ASN A 84 -27.26 1.96 -7.67
C ASN A 84 -26.93 0.96 -8.79
N ASP A 85 -25.70 0.92 -9.29
CA ASP A 85 -25.27 -0.10 -10.26
C ASP A 85 -24.86 -1.38 -9.54
N PRO A 86 -25.59 -2.50 -9.73
CA PRO A 86 -25.24 -3.77 -9.10
C PRO A 86 -23.82 -4.24 -9.42
N LYS A 87 -23.28 -3.90 -10.60
CA LYS A 87 -21.91 -4.26 -10.98
C LYS A 87 -20.87 -3.43 -10.22
N THR A 88 -21.05 -2.13 -10.14
CA THR A 88 -20.15 -1.26 -9.36
C THR A 88 -20.36 -1.38 -7.86
N ALA A 89 -21.58 -1.64 -7.40
CA ALA A 89 -21.86 -1.93 -5.99
C ALA A 89 -21.22 -3.24 -5.51
N LEU A 90 -21.06 -4.21 -6.41
CA LEU A 90 -20.44 -5.50 -6.09
C LEU A 90 -18.91 -5.45 -6.06
N ILE A 91 -18.30 -4.51 -6.76
CA ILE A 91 -16.85 -4.48 -6.99
C ILE A 91 -16.11 -3.72 -5.88
N GLY A 92 -16.77 -2.91 -5.04
CA GLY A 92 -16.06 -1.92 -4.24
C GLY A 92 -15.10 -1.20 -5.18
N ASN A 93 -15.51 -0.14 -5.86
CA ASN A 93 -14.73 0.40 -6.96
C ASN A 93 -13.39 0.95 -6.44
N PRO A 94 -12.24 0.28 -6.62
CA PRO A 94 -10.95 0.74 -6.11
C PRO A 94 -10.60 2.14 -6.64
N VAL A 95 -11.08 2.49 -7.82
CA VAL A 95 -10.85 3.82 -8.43
C VAL A 95 -11.58 4.94 -7.68
N THR A 96 -12.70 4.65 -7.03
CA THR A 96 -13.42 5.66 -6.23
C THR A 96 -12.95 5.76 -4.78
N GLY A 97 -12.33 4.72 -4.24
CA GLY A 97 -11.94 4.66 -2.81
C GLY A 97 -13.11 4.52 -1.83
N LYS A 98 -14.35 4.50 -2.29
CA LYS A 98 -15.54 4.30 -1.42
C LYS A 98 -15.91 2.82 -1.41
N PRO A 99 -15.86 2.12 -0.26
CA PRO A 99 -16.21 0.71 -0.19
C PRO A 99 -17.72 0.48 -0.36
N SER A 100 -18.08 -0.63 -1.01
CA SER A 100 -19.48 -1.05 -1.15
C SER A 100 -19.99 -1.71 0.12
N PHE A 101 -19.15 -2.49 0.78
CA PHE A 101 -19.44 -3.23 2.01
C PHE A 101 -18.27 -3.12 2.96
N VAL A 102 -18.55 -3.01 4.25
CA VAL A 102 -17.53 -2.84 5.30
C VAL A 102 -17.84 -3.74 6.48
N PHE A 103 -16.83 -4.37 7.05
CA PHE A 103 -16.97 -5.16 8.27
C PHE A 103 -16.97 -4.27 9.52
N LEU A 104 -15.91 -3.48 9.75
CA LEU A 104 -15.83 -2.53 10.86
C LEU A 104 -15.86 -1.10 10.30
N TYR A 105 -16.93 -0.37 10.56
CA TYR A 105 -17.19 0.93 9.97
C TYR A 105 -17.26 2.05 11.01
N GLY A 106 -16.42 3.07 10.85
CA GLY A 106 -16.48 4.35 11.57
C GLY A 106 -16.79 5.51 10.62
N TYR A 107 -17.71 6.36 11.03
CA TYR A 107 -17.99 7.63 10.36
C TYR A 107 -18.18 8.71 11.42
N GLU A 108 -17.41 9.81 11.33
CA GLU A 108 -17.35 10.83 12.38
C GLU A 108 -17.17 10.20 13.79
N ALA A 109 -16.24 9.21 13.84
CA ALA A 109 -15.96 8.41 15.04
C ALA A 109 -14.69 8.92 15.74
N ASP A 110 -14.64 10.19 16.08
CA ASP A 110 -13.47 10.84 16.69
C ASP A 110 -13.02 10.12 17.97
N GLY A 111 -11.71 9.93 18.12
CA GLY A 111 -11.12 9.26 19.26
C GLY A 111 -11.41 7.75 19.32
N CYS A 112 -11.92 7.14 18.24
CA CYS A 112 -12.13 5.70 18.24
C CYS A 112 -10.80 4.95 18.22
N THR A 113 -10.78 3.80 18.88
CA THR A 113 -9.60 2.94 18.95
C THR A 113 -10.02 1.50 18.67
N ILE A 114 -9.18 0.76 17.95
CA ILE A 114 -9.19 -0.70 17.92
C ILE A 114 -7.86 -1.16 18.50
N SER A 115 -7.90 -1.95 19.57
CA SER A 115 -6.70 -2.32 20.29
C SER A 115 -6.70 -3.78 20.79
N GLY A 116 -5.58 -4.20 21.36
CA GLY A 116 -5.43 -5.49 22.00
C GLY A 116 -4.56 -6.43 21.18
N GLU A 117 -4.21 -7.59 21.78
CA GLU A 117 -3.36 -8.59 21.15
C GLU A 117 -4.16 -9.75 20.54
N GLY A 118 -5.47 -9.53 20.29
CA GLY A 118 -6.37 -10.50 19.67
C GLY A 118 -6.33 -10.46 18.15
N THR A 119 -7.27 -11.16 17.54
CA THR A 119 -7.31 -11.32 16.08
C THR A 119 -8.66 -10.84 15.51
N ILE A 120 -8.60 -10.04 14.46
CA ILE A 120 -9.71 -9.80 13.54
C ILE A 120 -9.53 -10.75 12.36
N ASP A 121 -10.46 -11.67 12.17
CA ASP A 121 -10.50 -12.62 11.07
C ASP A 121 -11.58 -12.15 10.09
N ALA A 122 -11.15 -11.62 8.96
CA ALA A 122 -12.06 -11.06 7.96
C ALA A 122 -12.79 -12.12 7.14
N ASN A 123 -12.44 -13.42 7.33
CA ASN A 123 -13.10 -14.55 6.66
C ASN A 123 -13.15 -14.40 5.13
N GLY A 124 -12.07 -13.92 4.55
CA GLY A 124 -11.97 -13.57 3.13
C GLY A 124 -12.28 -14.73 2.20
N HIS A 125 -11.91 -15.96 2.61
CA HIS A 125 -12.19 -17.17 1.86
C HIS A 125 -13.69 -17.41 1.62
N ALA A 126 -14.59 -16.82 2.41
CA ALA A 126 -16.03 -16.86 2.16
C ALA A 126 -16.46 -16.02 0.94
N PHE A 127 -15.61 -15.06 0.50
CA PHE A 127 -15.93 -14.09 -0.53
C PHE A 127 -15.12 -14.26 -1.82
N VAL A 128 -14.06 -15.08 -1.80
CA VAL A 128 -13.14 -15.20 -2.95
C VAL A 128 -13.09 -16.63 -3.48
N GLN A 129 -12.93 -16.74 -4.80
CA GLN A 129 -12.74 -18.01 -5.49
C GLN A 129 -11.44 -17.95 -6.27
N ARG A 130 -10.59 -18.96 -6.13
CA ARG A 130 -9.37 -19.07 -6.94
C ARG A 130 -9.73 -19.44 -8.37
N LYS A 131 -9.32 -18.61 -9.31
CA LYS A 131 -9.53 -18.83 -10.75
C LYS A 131 -8.24 -19.00 -11.52
N ASP A 132 -7.10 -18.63 -10.93
CA ASP A 132 -5.79 -18.68 -11.55
C ASP A 132 -4.79 -19.41 -10.66
N GLN A 133 -3.69 -19.88 -11.25
CA GLN A 133 -2.62 -20.57 -10.53
C GLN A 133 -1.83 -19.66 -9.60
N TYR A 134 -1.78 -18.36 -9.87
CA TYR A 134 -0.87 -17.43 -9.21
C TYR A 134 -1.57 -16.40 -8.34
N TYR A 135 -2.81 -16.04 -8.64
CA TYR A 135 -3.58 -15.05 -7.91
C TYR A 135 -5.09 -15.20 -8.16
N VAL A 136 -5.87 -14.65 -7.25
CA VAL A 136 -7.33 -14.65 -7.34
C VAL A 136 -7.79 -13.43 -8.11
N THR A 137 -8.56 -13.65 -9.18
CA THR A 137 -9.08 -12.59 -10.06
C THR A 137 -10.57 -12.74 -10.31
N GLY A 138 -11.14 -11.72 -10.97
CA GLY A 138 -12.42 -11.76 -11.65
C GLY A 138 -13.64 -11.64 -10.75
N ASP A 139 -14.71 -12.34 -11.09
CA ASP A 139 -16.06 -12.10 -10.57
C ASP A 139 -16.32 -12.79 -9.21
N PHE A 140 -15.48 -12.55 -8.23
CA PHE A 140 -15.63 -13.05 -6.87
C PHE A 140 -16.11 -11.92 -5.94
N TYR A 141 -17.23 -11.38 -6.28
CA TYR A 141 -17.88 -10.28 -5.55
C TYR A 141 -19.20 -10.75 -4.93
N PRO A 142 -19.62 -10.06 -3.85
CA PRO A 142 -19.05 -8.91 -3.18
C PRO A 142 -17.83 -9.23 -2.32
N ARG A 143 -16.88 -8.27 -2.20
CA ARG A 143 -15.72 -8.34 -1.30
C ARG A 143 -15.72 -7.15 -0.34
N PRO A 144 -15.98 -7.32 0.94
CA PRO A 144 -16.01 -6.22 1.89
C PRO A 144 -14.61 -5.69 2.24
N THR A 145 -14.48 -4.38 2.43
CA THR A 145 -13.34 -3.77 3.14
C THR A 145 -13.42 -4.17 4.62
N VAL A 146 -12.27 -4.49 5.22
CA VAL A 146 -12.29 -5.02 6.59
C VAL A 146 -12.54 -3.91 7.60
N ILE A 147 -11.73 -2.86 7.58
CA ILE A 147 -11.88 -1.70 8.47
C ILE A 147 -11.89 -0.43 7.62
N TYR A 148 -12.98 0.31 7.67
CA TYR A 148 -13.10 1.61 7.02
C TYR A 148 -13.53 2.67 8.02
N VAL A 149 -12.67 3.66 8.23
CA VAL A 149 -12.97 4.79 9.11
C VAL A 149 -12.89 6.07 8.30
N GLU A 150 -13.99 6.80 8.23
CA GLU A 150 -14.14 7.97 7.38
C GLU A 150 -14.41 9.22 8.21
N LYS A 151 -13.78 10.35 7.81
CA LYS A 151 -14.04 11.69 8.39
C LYS A 151 -13.95 11.71 9.91
N SER A 152 -12.84 11.18 10.45
CA SER A 152 -12.64 11.01 11.90
C SER A 152 -11.27 11.49 12.33
N ASN A 153 -11.16 12.04 13.54
CA ASN A 153 -9.93 12.57 14.09
C ASN A 153 -9.45 11.76 15.31
N HIS A 154 -8.13 11.78 15.57
CA HIS A 154 -7.51 11.14 16.72
C HIS A 154 -7.81 9.63 16.82
N ILE A 155 -7.72 8.92 15.68
CA ILE A 155 -8.00 7.49 15.62
C ILE A 155 -6.76 6.64 15.87
N THR A 156 -6.93 5.50 16.53
CA THR A 156 -5.80 4.61 16.88
C THR A 156 -6.10 3.15 16.55
N PHE A 157 -5.16 2.49 15.87
CA PHE A 157 -5.15 1.05 15.67
C PHE A 157 -3.84 0.50 16.23
N LYS A 158 -3.90 -0.41 17.21
CA LYS A 158 -2.65 -0.88 17.82
C LYS A 158 -2.69 -2.31 18.35
N ASP A 159 -1.54 -2.96 18.27
CA ASP A 159 -1.24 -4.29 18.80
C ASP A 159 -2.09 -5.43 18.22
N ILE A 160 -3.03 -5.16 17.32
CA ILE A 160 -4.00 -6.11 16.76
C ILE A 160 -3.40 -6.93 15.61
N THR A 161 -3.85 -8.17 15.44
CA THR A 161 -3.60 -8.99 14.25
C THR A 161 -4.85 -9.04 13.38
N ILE A 162 -4.70 -8.78 12.07
CA ILE A 162 -5.79 -8.88 11.09
C ILE A 162 -5.39 -9.94 10.06
N VAL A 163 -6.31 -10.84 9.73
CA VAL A 163 -6.05 -11.95 8.81
C VAL A 163 -7.17 -12.13 7.80
N ASP A 164 -6.82 -12.75 6.67
CA ASP A 164 -7.75 -13.24 5.65
C ASP A 164 -8.70 -12.16 5.12
N ALA A 165 -8.12 -11.02 4.69
CA ALA A 165 -8.90 -9.94 4.09
C ALA A 165 -9.33 -10.29 2.65
N PRO A 166 -10.61 -10.14 2.31
CA PRO A 166 -11.09 -10.35 0.94
C PRO A 166 -10.80 -9.17 0.01
N PHE A 167 -10.53 -7.99 0.57
CA PHE A 167 -10.29 -6.72 -0.10
C PHE A 167 -9.42 -5.81 0.79
N TRP A 168 -9.35 -4.51 0.57
CA TRP A 168 -8.56 -3.56 1.36
C TRP A 168 -8.78 -3.77 2.86
N THR A 169 -7.67 -3.87 3.61
CA THR A 169 -7.73 -4.31 5.01
C THR A 169 -7.99 -3.15 5.96
N LEU A 170 -7.14 -2.15 6.01
CA LEU A 170 -7.27 -0.99 6.91
C LEU A 170 -7.25 0.30 6.10
N HIS A 171 -8.40 0.92 5.96
CA HIS A 171 -8.64 2.07 5.09
C HIS A 171 -9.22 3.26 5.87
N PRO A 172 -8.39 4.09 6.52
CA PRO A 172 -8.82 5.40 7.00
C PRO A 172 -8.94 6.37 5.83
N ALA A 173 -10.03 7.14 5.75
CA ALA A 173 -10.31 8.09 4.69
C ALA A 173 -10.73 9.46 5.24
N GLY A 174 -10.05 10.53 4.82
CA GLY A 174 -10.33 11.89 5.32
C GLY A 174 -10.15 12.02 6.83
N CYS A 175 -9.18 11.32 7.39
CA CYS A 175 -8.90 11.31 8.82
C CYS A 175 -7.67 12.15 9.18
N ASP A 176 -7.70 12.77 10.36
CA ASP A 176 -6.58 13.53 10.91
C ASP A 176 -6.09 12.92 12.24
N ASP A 177 -4.77 13.01 12.49
CA ASP A 177 -4.11 12.42 13.66
C ASP A 177 -4.41 10.90 13.81
N VAL A 178 -3.87 10.13 12.86
CA VAL A 178 -4.03 8.68 12.78
C VAL A 178 -2.78 7.98 13.32
N LEU A 179 -2.96 7.12 14.33
CA LEU A 179 -1.90 6.27 14.84
C LEU A 179 -2.18 4.80 14.49
N ILE A 180 -1.24 4.17 13.76
CA ILE A 180 -1.24 2.74 13.44
C ILE A 180 0.07 2.16 14.01
N ASP A 181 -0.03 1.44 15.12
CA ASP A 181 1.13 1.05 15.93
C ASP A 181 1.16 -0.45 16.19
N ARG A 182 2.24 -1.11 15.77
CA ARG A 182 2.53 -2.53 15.97
C ARG A 182 1.40 -3.49 15.58
N ILE A 183 0.63 -3.15 14.54
CA ILE A 183 -0.35 -4.07 14.00
C ILE A 183 0.31 -5.11 13.11
N ARG A 184 -0.33 -6.27 12.99
CA ARG A 184 0.05 -7.32 12.07
C ARG A 184 -1.09 -7.57 11.09
N ILE A 185 -0.80 -7.51 9.80
CA ILE A 185 -1.73 -7.90 8.72
C ILE A 185 -1.12 -9.09 8.01
N LEU A 186 -1.85 -10.20 7.98
CA LEU A 186 -1.40 -11.46 7.40
C LEU A 186 -2.48 -11.96 6.44
N ASN A 187 -2.47 -11.42 5.24
CA ASN A 187 -3.38 -11.81 4.17
C ASN A 187 -2.73 -12.86 3.25
N ASP A 188 -3.55 -13.56 2.49
CA ASP A 188 -3.05 -14.43 1.44
C ASP A 188 -2.30 -13.64 0.37
N LEU A 189 -1.13 -14.16 -0.05
CA LEU A 189 -0.24 -13.50 -1.01
C LEU A 189 -0.70 -13.64 -2.48
N ASP A 190 -1.91 -14.12 -2.71
CA ASP A 190 -2.50 -14.29 -4.04
C ASP A 190 -3.96 -13.81 -4.15
N VAL A 191 -4.49 -13.13 -3.14
CA VAL A 191 -5.81 -12.49 -3.17
C VAL A 191 -5.68 -11.05 -3.65
N ALA A 192 -6.09 -10.80 -4.90
CA ALA A 192 -6.03 -9.47 -5.51
C ALA A 192 -6.72 -8.39 -4.66
N ASN A 193 -6.12 -7.20 -4.58
CA ASN A 193 -6.63 -6.05 -3.82
C ASN A 193 -6.77 -6.31 -2.31
N SER A 194 -5.97 -7.21 -1.75
CA SER A 194 -5.89 -7.39 -0.30
C SER A 194 -4.86 -6.43 0.33
N ASP A 195 -4.89 -5.16 -0.10
CA ASP A 195 -4.02 -4.10 0.41
C ASP A 195 -4.00 -4.08 1.94
N GLY A 196 -2.86 -3.73 2.52
CA GLY A 196 -2.71 -3.74 3.98
C GLY A 196 -3.25 -2.49 4.65
N ILE A 197 -2.60 -1.35 4.44
CA ILE A 197 -2.92 -0.07 5.10
C ILE A 197 -3.00 1.02 4.03
N ASP A 198 -4.17 1.62 3.89
CA ASP A 198 -4.49 2.59 2.86
C ASP A 198 -4.94 3.94 3.43
N PRO A 199 -4.06 4.81 3.94
CA PRO A 199 -4.44 6.17 4.28
C PRO A 199 -4.86 6.93 3.03
N ASP A 200 -6.12 7.34 2.97
CA ASP A 200 -6.74 7.99 1.81
C ASP A 200 -7.18 9.41 2.18
N HIS A 201 -6.55 10.42 1.57
CA HIS A 201 -6.78 11.84 1.96
C HIS A 201 -6.63 12.10 3.47
N CYS A 202 -5.69 11.41 4.12
CA CYS A 202 -5.43 11.55 5.56
C CYS A 202 -4.28 12.52 5.82
N SER A 203 -4.30 13.15 6.98
CA SER A 203 -3.22 14.02 7.46
C SER A 203 -2.70 13.57 8.84
N ASN A 204 -1.42 13.90 9.13
CA ASN A 204 -0.76 13.59 10.40
C ASN A 204 -0.83 12.10 10.79
N VAL A 205 -0.43 11.23 9.84
CA VAL A 205 -0.48 9.77 10.00
C VAL A 205 0.86 9.22 10.48
N ARG A 206 0.84 8.33 11.45
CA ARG A 206 2.01 7.60 11.95
C ARG A 206 1.75 6.09 11.87
N ILE A 207 2.58 5.38 11.07
CA ILE A 207 2.54 3.93 10.90
C ILE A 207 3.86 3.39 11.44
N LEU A 208 3.81 2.76 12.60
CA LEU A 208 4.99 2.45 13.41
C LEU A 208 5.08 0.95 13.74
N GLY A 209 6.22 0.32 13.44
CA GLY A 209 6.53 -1.03 13.86
C GLY A 209 5.57 -2.11 13.37
N CYS A 210 4.90 -1.90 12.24
CA CYS A 210 3.92 -2.83 11.69
C CYS A 210 4.56 -3.96 10.91
N HIS A 211 3.88 -5.12 10.88
CA HIS A 211 4.22 -6.23 10.01
C HIS A 211 3.07 -6.53 9.06
N VAL A 212 3.33 -6.44 7.73
CA VAL A 212 2.27 -6.60 6.72
C VAL A 212 2.71 -7.59 5.64
N GLU A 213 1.87 -8.61 5.43
CA GLU A 213 1.95 -9.54 4.30
C GLU A 213 0.63 -9.49 3.53
N CYS A 214 0.66 -9.20 2.22
CA CYS A 214 -0.54 -9.13 1.38
C CYS A 214 -0.23 -9.32 -0.11
N ALA A 215 -1.25 -9.55 -0.91
CA ALA A 215 -1.10 -9.75 -2.34
C ALA A 215 -1.14 -8.45 -3.16
N ASP A 216 -1.54 -7.35 -2.57
CA ASP A 216 -1.47 -6.02 -3.17
C ASP A 216 -0.55 -5.11 -2.36
N ASP A 217 -0.77 -3.82 -2.27
CA ASP A 217 0.16 -2.89 -1.65
C ASP A 217 0.14 -3.02 -0.10
N CYS A 218 1.31 -3.19 0.56
CA CYS A 218 1.31 -3.31 2.03
C CYS A 218 0.94 -2.00 2.72
N ILE A 219 1.51 -0.89 2.29
CA ILE A 219 1.16 0.46 2.75
C ILE A 219 1.02 1.32 1.50
N CYS A 220 -0.19 1.81 1.24
CA CYS A 220 -0.49 2.61 0.06
C CYS A 220 -1.13 3.94 0.42
N LEU A 221 -0.41 5.03 0.21
CA LEU A 221 -0.99 6.37 0.36
C LEU A 221 -1.88 6.65 -0.86
N LYS A 222 -3.13 6.95 -0.60
CA LYS A 222 -4.15 7.19 -1.62
C LYS A 222 -4.72 8.61 -1.51
N ALA A 223 -5.19 9.12 -2.63
CA ALA A 223 -6.00 10.35 -2.71
C ALA A 223 -7.11 10.09 -3.74
N SER A 224 -8.05 9.22 -3.36
CA SER A 224 -9.02 8.64 -4.25
C SER A 224 -10.13 9.62 -4.63
N LYS A 225 -10.69 9.47 -5.84
CA LYS A 225 -11.70 10.38 -6.39
C LYS A 225 -12.95 10.51 -5.52
N GLY A 226 -13.38 9.43 -4.86
CA GLY A 226 -14.57 9.43 -4.01
C GLY A 226 -14.39 10.16 -2.68
N ASN A 227 -13.14 10.40 -2.28
CA ASN A 227 -12.75 11.05 -1.03
C ASN A 227 -12.08 12.42 -1.27
N ALA A 228 -12.13 12.95 -2.51
CA ALA A 228 -11.44 14.19 -2.92
C ALA A 228 -11.79 15.43 -2.08
N GLU A 229 -12.95 15.44 -1.45
CA GLU A 229 -13.42 16.53 -0.57
C GLU A 229 -12.57 16.69 0.70
N TYR A 230 -11.78 15.66 1.09
CA TYR A 230 -10.99 15.67 2.32
C TYR A 230 -9.59 16.30 2.15
N GLY A 231 -9.21 16.70 0.94
CA GLY A 231 -7.96 17.43 0.69
C GLY A 231 -6.75 16.52 0.41
N PRO A 232 -5.52 16.96 0.73
CA PRO A 232 -4.32 16.19 0.43
C PRO A 232 -4.13 14.99 1.37
N CYS A 233 -3.25 14.06 0.96
CA CYS A 233 -2.69 13.03 1.84
C CYS A 233 -1.30 13.50 2.28
N GLU A 234 -1.13 13.90 3.55
CA GLU A 234 0.07 14.63 3.96
C GLU A 234 0.53 14.42 5.40
N ASN A 235 1.80 14.80 5.67
CA ASN A 235 2.43 14.72 6.99
C ASN A 235 2.44 13.27 7.52
N ILE A 236 3.05 12.36 6.75
CA ILE A 236 3.00 10.92 6.99
C ILE A 236 4.36 10.40 7.44
N ILE A 237 4.39 9.60 8.49
CA ILE A 237 5.58 8.89 8.96
C ILE A 237 5.31 7.39 8.90
N ILE A 238 6.21 6.64 8.22
CA ILE A 238 6.24 5.18 8.19
C ILE A 238 7.60 4.76 8.75
N ASP A 239 7.64 4.07 9.88
CA ASP A 239 8.89 3.75 10.59
C ASP A 239 8.90 2.33 11.16
N GLY A 240 10.02 1.63 10.99
CA GLY A 240 10.27 0.34 11.64
C GLY A 240 9.41 -0.82 11.15
N CYS A 241 8.86 -0.75 9.93
CA CYS A 241 7.95 -1.76 9.41
C CYS A 241 8.68 -2.90 8.67
N THR A 242 8.08 -4.11 8.71
CA THR A 242 8.50 -5.27 7.94
C THR A 242 7.41 -5.67 6.96
N LEU A 243 7.73 -5.74 5.66
CA LEU A 243 6.72 -5.79 4.59
C LEU A 243 7.01 -6.89 3.57
N VAL A 244 5.96 -7.60 3.17
CA VAL A 244 5.97 -8.60 2.10
C VAL A 244 4.76 -8.40 1.20
N SER A 245 4.98 -8.00 -0.06
CA SER A 245 3.90 -7.77 -1.02
C SER A 245 4.16 -8.48 -2.34
N THR A 246 3.13 -9.05 -2.93
CA THR A 246 3.22 -9.53 -4.32
C THR A 246 2.91 -8.43 -5.35
N SER A 247 2.62 -7.19 -4.90
CA SER A 247 2.53 -5.95 -5.68
C SER A 247 3.60 -4.96 -5.23
N ALA A 248 3.30 -3.96 -4.41
CA ALA A 248 4.28 -3.01 -3.91
C ALA A 248 4.28 -2.93 -2.38
N ALA A 249 5.47 -2.95 -1.76
CA ALA A 249 5.56 -2.90 -0.30
C ALA A 249 5.12 -1.52 0.25
N ILE A 250 5.63 -0.43 -0.33
CA ILE A 250 5.19 0.93 0.01
C ILE A 250 4.92 1.69 -1.28
N LYS A 251 3.72 2.26 -1.40
CA LYS A 251 3.29 2.93 -2.61
C LYS A 251 2.61 4.28 -2.34
N ILE A 252 2.78 5.20 -3.25
CA ILE A 252 2.01 6.45 -3.36
C ILE A 252 1.27 6.40 -4.70
N GLY A 253 -0.07 6.46 -4.64
CA GLY A 253 -0.95 6.30 -5.82
C GLY A 253 -1.38 4.82 -6.02
N THR A 254 -1.91 4.38 -7.17
CA THR A 254 -2.21 5.17 -8.38
C THR A 254 -3.40 6.11 -8.24
N GLU A 255 -4.29 5.89 -7.28
CA GLU A 255 -5.42 6.76 -6.96
C GLU A 255 -4.90 8.06 -6.35
N GLY A 256 -4.89 9.13 -7.16
CA GLY A 256 -4.22 10.37 -6.80
C GLY A 256 -4.85 11.60 -7.45
N VAL A 257 -6.11 11.94 -7.12
CA VAL A 257 -6.72 13.22 -7.56
C VAL A 257 -6.29 14.39 -6.66
N GLY A 258 -5.86 14.11 -5.42
CA GLY A 258 -5.28 15.07 -4.47
C GLY A 258 -3.78 14.90 -4.35
N ASP A 259 -3.11 15.91 -3.77
CA ASP A 259 -1.66 15.94 -3.58
C ASP A 259 -1.20 15.03 -2.45
N PHE A 260 0.05 14.55 -2.58
CA PHE A 260 0.79 13.85 -1.54
C PHE A 260 2.02 14.66 -1.17
N ARG A 261 2.22 14.94 0.11
CA ARG A 261 3.37 15.76 0.53
C ARG A 261 3.83 15.48 1.96
N ASN A 262 5.11 15.80 2.22
CA ASN A 262 5.71 15.65 3.55
C ASN A 262 5.63 14.19 4.06
N VAL A 263 6.20 13.26 3.30
CA VAL A 263 6.20 11.82 3.62
C VAL A 263 7.61 11.39 4.02
N LEU A 264 7.74 10.81 5.20
CA LEU A 264 8.97 10.20 5.68
C LEU A 264 8.79 8.69 5.86
N VAL A 265 9.63 7.92 5.17
CA VAL A 265 9.68 6.45 5.30
C VAL A 265 11.07 6.06 5.73
N GLN A 266 11.19 5.35 6.86
CA GLN A 266 12.50 4.99 7.37
C GLN A 266 12.54 3.66 8.14
N ASN A 267 13.77 3.10 8.26
CA ASN A 267 14.07 1.94 9.09
C ASN A 267 13.21 0.70 8.77
N CYS A 268 12.83 0.51 7.51
CA CYS A 268 11.96 -0.57 7.08
C CYS A 268 12.75 -1.70 6.42
N VAL A 269 12.21 -2.91 6.53
CA VAL A 269 12.69 -4.10 5.83
C VAL A 269 11.60 -4.61 4.89
N ILE A 270 11.89 -4.61 3.60
CA ILE A 270 11.02 -5.11 2.54
C ILE A 270 11.64 -6.41 2.03
N SER A 271 10.92 -7.51 2.10
CA SER A 271 11.43 -8.81 1.68
C SER A 271 10.46 -9.52 0.75
N ARG A 272 11.00 -10.28 -0.21
CA ARG A 272 10.24 -11.12 -1.13
C ARG A 272 9.09 -10.40 -1.87
N SER A 273 9.17 -9.08 -1.98
CA SER A 273 8.13 -8.27 -2.61
C SER A 273 8.31 -8.21 -4.13
N ASN A 274 7.24 -7.88 -4.88
CA ASN A 274 7.37 -7.69 -6.32
C ASN A 274 7.91 -6.29 -6.63
N ARG A 275 7.37 -5.23 -6.01
CA ARG A 275 7.98 -3.91 -5.96
C ARG A 275 8.34 -3.53 -4.53
N GLY A 276 9.41 -2.74 -4.37
CA GLY A 276 9.79 -2.20 -3.07
C GLY A 276 9.09 -0.89 -2.76
N LEU A 277 9.70 0.23 -3.15
CA LEU A 277 9.19 1.59 -2.99
C LEU A 277 8.62 2.08 -4.33
N SER A 278 7.40 2.58 -4.35
CA SER A 278 6.72 2.93 -5.58
C SER A 278 6.01 4.29 -5.48
N ILE A 279 6.23 5.16 -6.46
CA ILE A 279 5.45 6.39 -6.68
C ILE A 279 4.86 6.29 -8.08
N GLN A 280 3.56 6.14 -8.19
CA GLN A 280 2.88 5.96 -9.46
C GLN A 280 1.73 6.96 -9.57
N ILE A 281 1.96 8.09 -10.21
CA ILE A 281 0.96 9.14 -10.37
C ILE A 281 0.25 8.97 -11.71
N ARG A 282 -1.09 8.98 -11.67
CA ARG A 282 -1.96 8.73 -12.82
C ARG A 282 -3.08 9.76 -12.99
N ASP A 283 -3.45 10.40 -11.89
CA ASP A 283 -4.53 11.38 -11.82
C ASP A 283 -3.95 12.79 -11.63
N GLY A 284 -4.72 13.77 -11.18
CA GLY A 284 -4.28 15.18 -11.12
C GLY A 284 -3.36 15.56 -9.96
N GLY A 285 -3.28 14.73 -8.92
CA GLY A 285 -2.48 15.03 -7.73
C GLY A 285 -0.97 14.93 -7.96
N SER A 286 -0.23 15.76 -7.26
CA SER A 286 1.23 15.81 -7.30
C SER A 286 1.86 15.18 -6.06
N VAL A 287 3.13 14.77 -6.18
CA VAL A 287 3.93 14.25 -5.06
C VAL A 287 5.13 15.14 -4.83
N GLU A 288 5.29 15.62 -3.60
CA GLU A 288 6.46 16.42 -3.23
C GLU A 288 6.92 16.18 -1.79
N ASN A 289 8.21 16.44 -1.52
CA ASN A 289 8.81 16.34 -0.19
C ASN A 289 8.70 14.92 0.38
N VAL A 290 9.21 13.92 -0.33
CA VAL A 290 9.22 12.52 0.12
C VAL A 290 10.65 12.07 0.39
N SER A 291 10.88 11.50 1.56
CA SER A 291 12.19 10.97 1.96
C SER A 291 12.10 9.50 2.36
N TYR A 292 12.95 8.68 1.77
CA TYR A 292 13.16 7.28 2.10
C TYR A 292 14.56 7.11 2.68
N SER A 293 14.69 6.52 3.89
CA SER A 293 16.00 6.36 4.52
C SER A 293 16.15 5.06 5.30
N ASN A 294 17.37 4.51 5.31
CA ASN A 294 17.71 3.30 6.08
C ASN A 294 16.80 2.10 5.76
N ILE A 295 16.61 1.77 4.48
CA ILE A 295 15.71 0.70 4.05
C ILE A 295 16.48 -0.43 3.38
N ILE A 296 16.16 -1.67 3.77
CA ILE A 296 16.64 -2.89 3.11
C ILE A 296 15.50 -3.42 2.24
N ILE A 297 15.80 -3.68 0.96
CA ILE A 297 14.81 -4.09 -0.03
C ILE A 297 15.28 -5.36 -0.73
N GLU A 298 14.42 -6.38 -0.75
CA GLU A 298 14.57 -7.56 -1.58
C GLU A 298 13.32 -7.75 -2.44
N THR A 299 13.50 -7.68 -3.79
CA THR A 299 12.41 -7.86 -4.74
C THR A 299 12.62 -9.05 -5.66
N ARG A 300 11.52 -9.69 -6.02
CA ARG A 300 11.48 -10.78 -6.99
C ARG A 300 10.16 -10.76 -7.77
N ARG A 301 10.17 -11.21 -9.00
CA ARG A 301 8.93 -11.30 -9.77
C ARG A 301 8.05 -12.42 -9.25
N PHE A 302 6.81 -12.09 -8.91
CA PHE A 302 5.84 -13.02 -8.34
C PHE A 302 5.20 -13.90 -9.44
N CYS A 303 4.59 -13.27 -10.47
CA CYS A 303 3.99 -13.94 -11.61
C CYS A 303 4.04 -13.04 -12.86
N PRO A 304 3.72 -13.56 -14.05
CA PRO A 304 3.78 -12.76 -15.29
C PRO A 304 2.68 -11.71 -15.40
N ASP A 305 1.52 -11.96 -14.80
CA ASP A 305 0.28 -11.24 -15.12
C ASP A 305 -0.09 -10.20 -14.05
N TRP A 306 0.47 -10.31 -12.84
CA TRP A 306 0.21 -9.36 -11.75
C TRP A 306 1.07 -8.09 -11.86
N TRP A 307 0.93 -7.19 -10.90
CA TRP A 307 1.62 -5.90 -10.93
C TRP A 307 3.11 -6.02 -10.65
N GLY A 308 3.94 -5.39 -11.48
CA GLY A 308 5.37 -5.26 -11.26
C GLY A 308 6.24 -6.30 -11.96
N THR A 309 7.51 -5.93 -12.14
CA THR A 309 8.56 -6.78 -12.70
C THR A 309 9.81 -6.83 -11.81
N ALA A 310 9.60 -6.75 -10.49
CA ALA A 310 10.61 -6.82 -9.43
C ALA A 310 11.48 -5.57 -9.29
N GLU A 311 10.94 -4.40 -9.56
CA GLU A 311 11.62 -3.12 -9.37
C GLU A 311 11.74 -2.78 -7.87
N PRO A 312 12.96 -2.60 -7.32
CA PRO A 312 13.11 -2.20 -5.92
C PRO A 312 12.66 -0.76 -5.65
N ILE A 313 12.77 0.12 -6.65
CA ILE A 313 12.31 1.50 -6.60
C ILE A 313 11.70 1.87 -7.95
N THR A 314 10.49 2.40 -7.93
CA THR A 314 9.75 2.80 -9.13
C THR A 314 9.15 4.19 -8.96
N ILE A 315 9.39 5.10 -9.91
CA ILE A 315 8.68 6.38 -10.02
C ILE A 315 8.17 6.51 -11.44
N THR A 316 6.86 6.69 -11.62
CA THR A 316 6.26 6.89 -12.94
C THR A 316 5.18 7.96 -12.93
N THR A 317 5.16 8.81 -13.99
CA THR A 317 4.20 9.89 -14.16
C THR A 317 3.54 9.75 -15.53
N PHE A 318 2.39 9.10 -15.58
CA PHE A 318 1.61 8.84 -16.79
C PHE A 318 0.14 9.17 -16.59
N ASP A 319 -0.55 9.58 -17.62
CA ASP A 319 -1.99 9.75 -17.59
C ASP A 319 -2.71 8.39 -17.46
N ARG A 320 -3.74 8.31 -16.62
CA ARG A 320 -4.54 7.09 -16.45
C ARG A 320 -5.30 6.74 -17.72
N ASP A 321 -5.92 7.75 -18.32
CA ASP A 321 -6.71 7.65 -19.50
C ASP A 321 -6.73 9.00 -20.28
N GLN A 322 -7.46 9.07 -21.38
CA GLN A 322 -7.52 10.26 -22.22
C GLN A 322 -8.13 11.51 -21.53
N ASN A 323 -8.81 11.33 -20.41
CA ASN A 323 -9.50 12.40 -19.68
C ASN A 323 -8.73 12.86 -18.44
N THR A 324 -7.66 12.18 -18.09
CA THR A 324 -6.80 12.52 -16.94
C THR A 324 -5.53 13.22 -17.39
N ARG A 325 -4.96 14.01 -16.49
CA ARG A 325 -3.60 14.53 -16.60
C ARG A 325 -2.92 14.29 -15.27
N CYS A 326 -1.84 13.55 -15.29
CA CYS A 326 -1.10 13.26 -14.07
C CYS A 326 -0.43 14.51 -13.50
N GLY A 327 -0.34 14.57 -12.18
CA GLY A 327 0.38 15.61 -11.47
C GLY A 327 1.91 15.44 -11.55
N LYS A 328 2.63 16.32 -10.86
CA LYS A 328 4.10 16.35 -10.84
C LYS A 328 4.67 15.51 -9.73
N VAL A 329 5.89 14.99 -9.94
CA VAL A 329 6.70 14.35 -8.90
C VAL A 329 8.01 15.12 -8.77
N LYS A 330 8.28 15.69 -7.59
CA LYS A 330 9.49 16.46 -7.33
C LYS A 330 9.97 16.36 -5.87
N ASN A 331 11.26 16.66 -5.64
CA ASN A 331 11.88 16.67 -4.32
C ASN A 331 11.76 15.31 -3.60
N ILE A 332 12.30 14.25 -4.24
CA ILE A 332 12.30 12.88 -3.73
C ILE A 332 13.72 12.50 -3.32
N ARG A 333 13.90 11.96 -2.13
CA ARG A 333 15.20 11.61 -1.55
C ARG A 333 15.26 10.15 -1.16
N PHE A 334 16.33 9.46 -1.60
CA PHE A 334 16.67 8.10 -1.19
C PHE A 334 18.04 8.12 -0.52
N PHE A 335 18.08 7.82 0.75
CA PHE A 335 19.31 7.84 1.53
C PHE A 335 19.56 6.50 2.23
N ASN A 336 20.76 5.96 2.10
CA ASN A 336 21.17 4.70 2.75
C ASN A 336 20.21 3.52 2.44
N ILE A 337 19.96 3.30 1.15
CA ILE A 337 19.12 2.20 0.66
C ILE A 337 20.01 1.03 0.21
N THR A 338 19.74 -0.16 0.72
CA THR A 338 20.34 -1.40 0.21
C THR A 338 19.25 -2.21 -0.49
N ALA A 339 19.32 -2.31 -1.81
CA ALA A 339 18.34 -3.02 -2.62
C ALA A 339 18.96 -4.18 -3.40
N LYS A 340 18.27 -5.32 -3.38
CA LYS A 340 18.58 -6.50 -4.18
C LYS A 340 17.32 -6.96 -4.89
N GLY A 341 17.30 -6.94 -6.22
CA GLY A 341 16.11 -7.25 -7.00
C GLY A 341 16.40 -7.96 -8.31
N GLU A 342 15.36 -8.45 -8.99
CA GLU A 342 15.48 -8.99 -10.35
C GLU A 342 15.43 -7.87 -11.40
N ASN A 343 15.06 -6.65 -11.01
CA ASN A 343 15.09 -5.45 -11.82
C ASN A 343 15.82 -4.31 -11.08
N GLY A 344 16.05 -3.21 -11.76
CA GLY A 344 16.70 -2.02 -11.22
C GLY A 344 15.73 -0.94 -10.78
N VAL A 345 16.30 0.23 -10.49
CA VAL A 345 15.56 1.46 -10.20
C VAL A 345 14.94 1.98 -11.49
N LEU A 346 13.64 2.22 -11.48
CA LEU A 346 12.87 2.75 -12.61
C LEU A 346 12.39 4.18 -12.32
N LEU A 347 12.85 5.16 -13.09
CA LEU A 347 12.28 6.49 -13.17
C LEU A 347 11.80 6.73 -14.60
N HIS A 348 10.50 6.84 -14.81
CA HIS A 348 9.93 7.06 -16.14
C HIS A 348 8.82 8.10 -16.13
N GLY A 349 9.19 9.33 -16.51
CA GLY A 349 8.25 10.40 -16.80
C GLY A 349 7.83 10.43 -18.27
N THR A 350 7.19 11.52 -18.67
CA THR A 350 6.90 11.87 -20.07
C THR A 350 7.58 13.19 -20.45
N ALA A 351 7.60 13.54 -21.73
CA ALA A 351 8.14 14.81 -22.18
C ALA A 351 7.37 16.00 -21.59
N GLU A 352 6.06 15.85 -21.43
CA GLU A 352 5.15 16.85 -20.88
C GLU A 352 5.20 16.90 -19.35
N ASN A 353 5.52 15.77 -18.71
CA ASN A 353 5.55 15.65 -17.26
C ASN A 353 6.77 14.86 -16.78
N PRO A 354 7.97 15.47 -16.83
CA PRO A 354 9.19 14.84 -16.37
C PRO A 354 9.19 14.70 -14.84
N ILE A 355 9.93 13.69 -14.35
CA ILE A 355 10.23 13.52 -12.93
C ILE A 355 11.32 14.50 -12.55
N GLU A 356 11.12 15.30 -11.49
CA GLU A 356 12.03 16.39 -11.14
C GLU A 356 12.67 16.22 -9.76
N ASP A 357 13.93 16.64 -9.62
CA ASP A 357 14.66 16.74 -8.35
C ASP A 357 14.63 15.45 -7.51
N VAL A 358 15.25 14.40 -8.04
CA VAL A 358 15.40 13.11 -7.34
C VAL A 358 16.86 12.86 -7.01
N ARG A 359 17.14 12.51 -5.76
CA ARG A 359 18.49 12.22 -5.28
C ARG A 359 18.58 10.83 -4.66
N PHE A 360 19.59 10.08 -5.09
CA PHE A 360 20.04 8.84 -4.48
C PHE A 360 21.40 9.09 -3.82
N GLU A 361 21.52 8.84 -2.53
CA GLU A 361 22.76 9.02 -1.80
C GLU A 361 23.06 7.81 -0.92
N ASN A 362 24.31 7.34 -0.96
CA ASN A 362 24.78 6.19 -0.19
C ASN A 362 23.93 4.93 -0.39
N CYS A 363 23.58 4.64 -1.64
CA CYS A 363 22.74 3.48 -1.99
C CYS A 363 23.58 2.34 -2.55
N ARG A 364 23.07 1.12 -2.41
CA ARG A 364 23.59 -0.08 -3.07
C ARG A 364 22.46 -0.78 -3.81
N ILE A 365 22.58 -0.93 -5.12
CA ILE A 365 21.59 -1.56 -5.99
C ILE A 365 22.23 -2.80 -6.61
N THR A 366 21.69 -3.98 -6.31
CA THR A 366 22.19 -5.25 -6.86
C THR A 366 21.10 -5.93 -7.66
N LEU A 367 21.34 -6.14 -8.96
CA LEU A 367 20.44 -6.95 -9.78
C LEU A 367 20.85 -8.41 -9.73
N THR A 368 19.90 -9.29 -9.49
CA THR A 368 20.16 -10.73 -9.40
C THR A 368 18.93 -11.54 -9.80
N LYS A 369 19.06 -12.41 -10.77
CA LYS A 369 17.99 -13.28 -11.22
C LYS A 369 17.71 -14.38 -10.20
N THR A 370 16.46 -14.47 -9.72
CA THR A 370 16.06 -15.43 -8.69
C THR A 370 14.83 -16.25 -9.07
N SER A 371 13.86 -15.68 -9.77
CA SER A 371 12.63 -16.36 -10.19
C SER A 371 12.80 -17.05 -11.56
N LYS A 372 11.83 -17.87 -11.93
CA LYS A 372 11.75 -18.50 -13.26
C LYS A 372 11.22 -17.56 -14.36
N TRP A 373 10.69 -16.40 -13.99
CA TRP A 373 10.04 -15.49 -14.93
C TRP A 373 11.06 -14.70 -15.76
N PRO A 374 10.73 -14.28 -17.00
CA PRO A 374 11.66 -13.54 -17.84
C PRO A 374 12.05 -12.20 -17.22
N CYS A 375 13.27 -11.75 -17.47
CA CYS A 375 13.73 -10.38 -17.25
C CYS A 375 13.59 -9.55 -18.55
N GLY A 376 14.19 -8.37 -18.62
CA GLY A 376 14.07 -7.50 -19.80
C GLY A 376 12.71 -6.80 -19.90
N LEU A 377 12.04 -6.56 -18.79
CA LEU A 377 10.69 -5.99 -18.74
C LEU A 377 10.60 -4.88 -17.70
N TYR A 378 9.72 -3.90 -17.97
CA TYR A 378 9.26 -2.91 -17.00
C TYR A 378 7.73 -2.81 -17.06
N ASP A 379 7.07 -2.86 -15.90
CA ASP A 379 5.62 -2.73 -15.82
C ASP A 379 5.22 -1.28 -15.52
N LEU A 380 4.66 -0.61 -16.52
CA LEU A 380 4.24 0.79 -16.46
C LEU A 380 2.73 0.95 -16.17
N ARG A 381 2.01 -0.16 -16.06
CA ARG A 381 0.55 -0.18 -15.80
C ARG A 381 0.17 0.36 -14.41
N PRO A 382 -1.08 0.79 -14.21
CA PRO A 382 -2.08 1.13 -15.24
C PRO A 382 -1.81 2.51 -15.82
N CYS A 383 -1.87 2.68 -17.13
CA CYS A 383 -1.82 3.98 -17.81
C CYS A 383 -2.31 3.85 -19.25
N LEU A 384 -2.51 5.00 -19.90
CA LEU A 384 -3.08 5.08 -21.25
C LEU A 384 -2.16 4.47 -22.31
N ASP A 385 -0.87 4.83 -22.30
CA ASP A 385 0.01 4.63 -23.45
C ASP A 385 0.98 3.46 -23.33
N TYR A 386 1.09 2.87 -22.13
CA TYR A 386 2.10 1.84 -21.85
C TYR A 386 1.51 0.62 -21.16
N GLY A 387 2.19 -0.51 -21.36
CA GLY A 387 1.88 -1.79 -20.76
C GLY A 387 3.05 -2.35 -19.94
N VAL A 388 3.34 -3.62 -20.16
CA VAL A 388 4.59 -4.26 -19.76
C VAL A 388 5.54 -4.15 -20.94
N GLU A 389 6.53 -3.28 -20.83
CA GLU A 389 7.43 -2.90 -21.92
C GLU A 389 8.72 -3.70 -21.90
N LYS A 390 9.24 -3.99 -23.11
CA LYS A 390 10.51 -4.71 -23.26
C LYS A 390 11.67 -3.71 -23.33
N TYR A 391 12.55 -3.75 -22.34
CA TYR A 391 13.82 -3.04 -22.31
C TYR A 391 14.85 -3.91 -21.58
N GLN A 392 16.12 -3.74 -21.91
CA GLN A 392 17.19 -4.30 -21.09
C GLN A 392 17.14 -3.68 -19.67
N ASN A 393 17.30 -4.51 -18.63
CA ASN A 393 17.29 -4.01 -17.25
C ASN A 393 18.64 -3.39 -16.89
N ALA A 394 18.64 -2.11 -16.61
CA ALA A 394 19.77 -1.38 -16.05
C ALA A 394 19.64 -1.24 -14.53
N ALA A 395 20.73 -1.00 -13.81
CA ALA A 395 20.63 -0.74 -12.38
C ALA A 395 19.88 0.56 -12.08
N PHE A 396 20.04 1.57 -12.95
CA PHE A 396 19.20 2.76 -13.02
C PHE A 396 18.69 2.95 -14.45
N PHE A 397 17.38 2.88 -14.62
CA PHE A 397 16.69 3.14 -15.88
C PHE A 397 15.92 4.46 -15.77
N LEU A 398 16.37 5.50 -16.50
CA LEU A 398 15.89 6.86 -16.39
C LEU A 398 15.33 7.36 -17.72
N ARG A 399 14.08 7.80 -17.73
CA ARG A 399 13.39 8.36 -18.91
C ARG A 399 12.64 9.63 -18.53
N HIS A 400 12.83 10.70 -19.34
CA HIS A 400 12.14 11.98 -19.16
C HIS A 400 12.19 12.47 -17.71
N ALA A 401 13.37 12.88 -17.29
CA ALA A 401 13.62 13.36 -15.92
C ALA A 401 14.51 14.61 -15.93
N LYS A 402 14.51 15.32 -14.81
CA LYS A 402 15.27 16.56 -14.66
C LYS A 402 15.84 16.67 -13.26
N ASP A 403 17.08 17.20 -13.14
CA ASP A 403 17.77 17.41 -11.87
C ASP A 403 17.88 16.09 -11.06
N ILE A 404 18.52 15.08 -11.65
CA ILE A 404 18.74 13.77 -11.03
C ILE A 404 20.17 13.67 -10.52
N THR A 405 20.33 13.34 -9.24
CA THR A 405 21.64 13.12 -8.62
C THR A 405 21.76 11.68 -8.11
N ILE A 406 22.84 10.99 -8.51
CA ILE A 406 23.23 9.67 -7.98
C ILE A 406 24.60 9.82 -7.33
N GLU A 407 24.66 9.82 -5.99
CA GLU A 407 25.87 10.10 -5.23
C GLU A 407 26.29 8.94 -4.34
N LYS A 408 27.60 8.66 -4.25
CA LYS A 408 28.18 7.62 -3.38
C LYS A 408 27.43 6.29 -3.46
N THR A 409 26.98 5.94 -4.65
CA THR A 409 26.10 4.80 -4.89
C THR A 409 26.89 3.71 -5.62
N LYS A 410 26.61 2.44 -5.27
CA LYS A 410 27.20 1.28 -5.88
C LYS A 410 26.15 0.44 -6.59
N THR A 411 26.44 0.02 -7.84
CA THR A 411 25.64 -0.99 -8.56
C THR A 411 26.45 -2.27 -8.72
N ASP A 412 25.79 -3.41 -8.52
CA ASP A 412 26.40 -4.74 -8.62
C ASP A 412 25.47 -5.71 -9.37
N TRP A 413 26.08 -6.79 -9.86
CA TRP A 413 25.37 -7.91 -10.48
C TRP A 413 25.58 -9.18 -9.65
N GLY A 414 24.46 -9.91 -9.36
CA GLY A 414 24.48 -11.25 -8.81
C GLY A 414 24.35 -12.30 -9.91
N ASN A 415 23.33 -13.17 -9.82
CA ASN A 415 23.03 -14.10 -10.90
C ASN A 415 22.57 -13.34 -12.15
N LEU A 416 23.30 -13.52 -13.24
CA LEU A 416 23.03 -12.80 -14.48
C LEU A 416 21.80 -13.35 -15.23
N CYS A 417 21.26 -12.51 -16.05
CA CYS A 417 20.22 -12.79 -17.04
C CYS A 417 20.60 -12.10 -18.35
N PRO A 418 20.27 -12.66 -19.51
CA PRO A 418 20.68 -12.12 -20.81
C PRO A 418 20.23 -10.68 -21.08
N ASP A 419 19.17 -10.25 -20.41
CA ASP A 419 18.62 -8.90 -20.57
C ASP A 419 19.19 -7.88 -19.57
N TYR A 420 20.15 -8.25 -18.72
CA TYR A 420 20.86 -7.28 -17.88
C TYR A 420 21.84 -6.47 -18.72
N SER A 421 21.93 -5.16 -18.45
CA SER A 421 22.61 -4.21 -19.31
C SER A 421 23.74 -3.47 -18.56
N CYS A 422 23.49 -2.27 -18.08
CA CYS A 422 24.52 -1.34 -17.62
C CYS A 422 24.16 -0.72 -16.26
N ALA A 423 25.10 0.02 -15.68
CA ALA A 423 24.86 0.71 -14.42
C ALA A 423 23.81 1.81 -14.56
N VAL A 424 23.83 2.59 -15.65
CA VAL A 424 22.83 3.64 -15.91
C VAL A 424 22.44 3.63 -17.39
N ASP A 425 21.15 3.44 -17.67
CA ASP A 425 20.54 3.70 -18.99
C ASP A 425 19.61 4.91 -18.86
N ALA A 426 20.03 6.05 -19.37
CA ALA A 426 19.30 7.31 -19.29
C ALA A 426 19.00 7.87 -20.68
N ALA A 427 17.74 8.30 -20.87
CA ALA A 427 17.35 9.02 -22.08
C ALA A 427 16.42 10.19 -21.75
N TYR A 428 16.66 11.33 -22.42
CA TYR A 428 15.90 12.57 -22.22
C TYR A 428 15.96 13.04 -20.76
N VAL A 429 17.19 13.12 -20.21
CA VAL A 429 17.41 13.60 -18.82
C VAL A 429 18.20 14.90 -18.85
N ASP A 430 17.60 15.95 -18.27
CA ASP A 430 18.21 17.25 -18.11
C ASP A 430 18.83 17.35 -16.71
N ASN A 431 20.13 17.71 -16.61
CA ASN A 431 20.92 17.74 -15.37
C ASN A 431 21.00 16.36 -14.67
N LEU A 432 21.76 15.44 -15.20
CA LEU A 432 22.16 14.21 -14.52
C LEU A 432 23.52 14.42 -13.83
N GLU A 433 23.58 14.24 -12.54
CA GLU A 433 24.82 14.23 -11.75
C GLU A 433 25.16 12.80 -11.29
N LEU A 434 26.36 12.32 -11.63
CA LEU A 434 26.90 11.03 -11.21
C LEU A 434 28.14 11.27 -10.34
N ILE A 435 27.95 11.33 -9.03
CA ILE A 435 29.00 11.70 -8.06
C ILE A 435 29.46 10.44 -7.33
N ARG A 436 30.71 9.96 -7.59
CA ARG A 436 31.23 8.73 -6.96
C ARG A 436 30.30 7.53 -7.14
N LEU A 437 29.65 7.42 -8.29
CA LEU A 437 28.94 6.21 -8.70
C LEU A 437 29.99 5.16 -9.07
N THR A 438 29.87 3.95 -8.53
CA THR A 438 30.66 2.79 -8.90
C THR A 438 29.75 1.69 -9.42
N GLY A 439 30.04 1.22 -10.62
CA GLY A 439 29.26 0.17 -11.28
C GLY A 439 29.81 -0.06 -12.68
N HIS A 440 29.50 -1.20 -13.24
CA HIS A 440 29.90 -1.59 -14.58
C HIS A 440 28.74 -2.26 -15.31
N ALA A 441 28.87 -2.47 -16.60
CA ALA A 441 27.91 -3.25 -17.39
C ALA A 441 27.88 -4.72 -16.93
N ALA A 442 26.75 -5.39 -17.16
CA ALA A 442 26.61 -6.82 -16.88
C ALA A 442 27.49 -7.67 -17.78
N ASP A 443 27.64 -7.26 -19.06
CA ASP A 443 28.63 -7.76 -19.99
C ASP A 443 29.82 -6.78 -20.04
N PRO A 444 31.03 -7.21 -19.68
CA PRO A 444 32.21 -6.34 -19.76
C PRO A 444 32.54 -5.76 -21.14
N ALA A 445 31.93 -6.28 -22.20
CA ALA A 445 32.09 -5.75 -23.58
C ALA A 445 31.16 -4.56 -23.88
N GLU A 446 30.19 -4.29 -23.02
CA GLU A 446 29.21 -3.21 -23.13
C GLU A 446 29.61 -1.98 -22.32
N ASP A 447 29.04 -0.83 -22.68
CA ASP A 447 29.25 0.42 -21.95
C ASP A 447 28.59 0.41 -20.56
N ASP A 448 29.30 0.89 -19.54
CA ASP A 448 28.79 1.05 -18.18
C ASP A 448 27.62 2.06 -18.10
N LEU A 449 27.61 3.05 -18.99
CA LEU A 449 26.63 4.12 -19.09
C LEU A 449 26.07 4.20 -20.51
N LYS A 450 24.77 4.08 -20.69
CA LYS A 450 24.06 4.29 -21.95
C LYS A 450 23.26 5.60 -21.87
N LEU A 451 23.82 6.68 -22.43
CA LEU A 451 23.27 8.05 -22.30
C LEU A 451 22.83 8.59 -23.66
N ARG A 452 21.55 8.96 -23.78
CA ARG A 452 20.95 9.49 -25.01
C ARG A 452 20.16 10.76 -24.70
N HIS A 453 20.50 11.88 -25.31
CA HIS A 453 19.87 13.18 -25.02
C HIS A 453 19.95 13.52 -23.53
N VAL A 454 21.12 13.37 -22.92
CA VAL A 454 21.38 13.61 -21.50
C VAL A 454 22.36 14.76 -21.35
N ARG A 455 22.02 15.72 -20.50
CA ARG A 455 22.96 16.74 -20.04
C ARG A 455 23.60 16.29 -18.73
N LEU A 456 24.87 15.86 -18.81
CA LEU A 456 25.66 15.58 -17.61
C LEU A 456 26.16 16.88 -16.98
N VAL A 457 26.02 16.99 -15.68
CA VAL A 457 26.65 18.01 -14.85
C VAL A 457 27.88 17.39 -14.20
N LYS A 458 29.01 18.11 -14.22
CA LYS A 458 30.30 17.65 -13.69
C LYS A 458 30.48 18.11 -12.24
#